data_956bc7639e28aace9541fc2a0a5b8ece
#
_entry.id   956bc7639e28aace9541fc2a0a5b8ece
#
_cell.length_a   1.000
_cell.length_b   1.000
_cell.length_c   1.000
_cell.angle_alpha   90.00
_cell.angle_beta   90.00
_cell.angle_gamma   90.00
#
_symmetry.space_group_name_H-M   'P 1'
#
loop_
_entity.id
_entity.type
_entity.pdbx_description
1 polymer ?
#
loop_
_entity_poly.entity_id
_entity_poly.type
_entity_poly.pdbx_seq_one_letter_code
_entity_poly.pdbx_strand_id
1 'polypeptide(L)'
;MELYLIRHPRPDVAPGVCYGQTDVGLAESAADVAERLKPLLPANYRLHSSPLQRAHRLATEFGTPTVDARLQEISFGQWEGQSFESLGDAINDWSKDPMNFRPPGGETPLEMAARVRDWMETALDPEASAHVVVGHGGPLRVIAGQLLGLAPDRWLSLDFACGQATRLDIHAWGVTLKWFNR
;
A
#
# COMPACT_ATOMS: atom_id res chain seq x y z
N MET A 1 -1.75 19.41 5.85
CA MET A 1 -0.91 18.56 5.00
C MET A 1 -1.81 17.63 4.18
N GLU A 2 -1.59 17.54 2.88
CA GLU A 2 -2.29 16.61 2.01
C GLU A 2 -1.52 15.29 1.90
N LEU A 3 -2.20 14.15 1.92
CA LEU A 3 -1.59 12.83 1.75
C LEU A 3 -2.30 12.08 0.62
N TYR A 4 -1.54 11.72 -0.39
CA TYR A 4 -2.00 10.94 -1.53
C TYR A 4 -1.44 9.52 -1.43
N LEU A 5 -2.32 8.55 -1.37
CA LEU A 5 -2.01 7.12 -1.31
C LEU A 5 -2.36 6.49 -2.65
N ILE A 6 -1.36 5.95 -3.35
CA ILE A 6 -1.51 5.39 -4.69
C ILE A 6 -1.10 3.92 -4.65
N ARG A 7 -2.00 3.03 -5.03
CA ARG A 7 -1.65 1.63 -5.21
C ARG A 7 -1.02 1.42 -6.60
N HIS A 8 0.03 0.62 -6.66
CA HIS A 8 0.69 0.24 -7.91
C HIS A 8 -0.32 -0.18 -9.00
N PRO A 9 0.02 -0.07 -10.31
CA PRO A 9 -0.79 -0.59 -11.41
C PRO A 9 -1.03 -2.10 -11.26
N ARG A 10 -1.95 -2.64 -12.05
CA ARG A 10 -2.24 -4.07 -12.04
C ARG A 10 -0.97 -4.89 -12.28
N PRO A 11 -0.61 -5.83 -11.38
CA PRO A 11 0.57 -6.67 -11.53
C PRO A 11 0.33 -7.79 -12.54
N ASP A 12 1.41 -8.29 -13.12
CA ASP A 12 1.40 -9.46 -14.01
C ASP A 12 1.46 -10.74 -13.19
N VAL A 13 0.32 -11.07 -12.59
CA VAL A 13 0.13 -12.25 -11.75
C VAL A 13 -1.24 -12.85 -12.06
N ALA A 14 -1.30 -14.17 -12.16
CA ALA A 14 -2.58 -14.85 -12.37
C ALA A 14 -3.55 -14.59 -11.20
N PRO A 15 -4.86 -14.45 -11.49
CA PRO A 15 -5.87 -14.27 -10.45
C PRO A 15 -5.78 -15.38 -9.39
N GLY A 16 -5.89 -15.00 -8.11
CA GLY A 16 -5.86 -15.94 -7.00
C GLY A 16 -4.47 -16.44 -6.59
N VAL A 17 -3.39 -15.96 -7.19
CA VAL A 17 -2.01 -16.26 -6.76
C VAL A 17 -1.56 -15.25 -5.71
N CYS A 18 -1.00 -15.75 -4.61
CA CYS A 18 -0.39 -14.97 -3.55
C CYS A 18 1.00 -14.49 -4.00
N TYR A 19 1.33 -13.19 -3.88
CA TYR A 19 2.62 -12.65 -4.35
C TYR A 19 3.35 -11.72 -3.36
N GLY A 20 2.71 -11.21 -2.32
CA GLY A 20 3.32 -10.45 -1.22
C GLY A 20 4.53 -9.59 -1.59
N GLN A 21 5.71 -9.98 -1.11
CA GLN A 21 6.98 -9.31 -1.39
C GLN A 21 7.71 -9.86 -2.63
N THR A 22 7.21 -10.90 -3.25
CA THR A 22 7.74 -11.36 -4.55
C THR A 22 7.67 -10.20 -5.55
N ASP A 23 8.80 -9.94 -6.22
CA ASP A 23 8.92 -8.76 -7.09
C ASP A 23 8.42 -9.07 -8.51
N VAL A 24 7.09 -8.98 -8.67
CA VAL A 24 6.38 -9.26 -9.91
C VAL A 24 6.30 -8.03 -10.81
N GLY A 25 6.22 -8.26 -12.14
CA GLY A 25 6.06 -7.22 -13.15
C GLY A 25 4.68 -6.56 -13.16
N LEU A 26 4.45 -5.73 -14.16
CA LEU A 26 3.19 -5.02 -14.41
C LEU A 26 2.49 -5.56 -15.66
N ALA A 27 1.20 -5.82 -15.56
CA ALA A 27 0.31 -6.09 -16.68
C ALA A 27 -0.34 -4.81 -17.24
N GLU A 28 -0.20 -3.68 -16.55
CA GLU A 28 -0.70 -2.36 -16.95
C GLU A 28 0.48 -1.37 -17.01
N SER A 29 0.47 -0.48 -18.01
CA SER A 29 1.53 0.53 -18.20
C SER A 29 1.58 1.51 -17.04
N ALA A 30 2.75 1.66 -16.41
CA ALA A 30 2.96 2.65 -15.36
C ALA A 30 2.81 4.08 -15.88
N ALA A 31 3.25 4.35 -17.14
CA ALA A 31 3.13 5.67 -17.77
C ALA A 31 1.65 6.04 -17.99
N ASP A 32 0.82 5.12 -18.50
CA ASP A 32 -0.60 5.38 -18.74
C ASP A 32 -1.36 5.64 -17.42
N VAL A 33 -1.02 4.89 -16.38
CA VAL A 33 -1.56 5.13 -15.03
C VAL A 33 -1.12 6.49 -14.52
N ALA A 34 0.15 6.84 -14.68
CA ALA A 34 0.67 8.13 -14.25
C ALA A 34 0.00 9.30 -14.97
N GLU A 35 -0.25 9.20 -16.28
CA GLU A 35 -0.98 10.24 -17.04
C GLU A 35 -2.36 10.51 -16.46
N ARG A 36 -3.08 9.45 -16.05
CA ARG A 36 -4.41 9.59 -15.42
C ARG A 36 -4.34 10.23 -14.04
N LEU A 37 -3.29 9.93 -13.26
CA LEU A 37 -3.19 10.35 -11.87
C LEU A 37 -2.51 11.71 -11.68
N LYS A 38 -1.58 12.12 -12.58
CA LYS A 38 -0.89 13.42 -12.49
C LYS A 38 -1.81 14.62 -12.29
N PRO A 39 -2.97 14.73 -12.97
CA PRO A 39 -3.90 15.85 -12.77
C PRO A 39 -4.54 15.90 -11.37
N LEU A 40 -4.48 14.82 -10.60
CA LEU A 40 -5.02 14.74 -9.23
C LEU A 40 -4.01 15.18 -8.18
N LEU A 41 -2.71 15.24 -8.54
CA LEU A 41 -1.62 15.54 -7.63
C LEU A 41 -1.34 17.06 -7.56
N PRO A 42 -0.87 17.58 -6.42
CA PRO A 42 -0.47 18.97 -6.31
C PRO A 42 0.84 19.24 -7.06
N ALA A 43 1.16 20.50 -7.31
CA ALA A 43 2.39 20.89 -8.01
C ALA A 43 3.67 20.56 -7.22
N ASN A 44 3.61 20.59 -5.89
CA ASN A 44 4.76 20.33 -5.01
C ASN A 44 4.39 19.29 -3.97
N TYR A 45 5.18 18.24 -3.86
CA TYR A 45 5.01 17.16 -2.88
C TYR A 45 6.32 16.43 -2.61
N ARG A 46 6.40 15.73 -1.49
CA ARG A 46 7.43 14.72 -1.23
C ARG A 46 6.93 13.37 -1.73
N LEU A 47 7.75 12.69 -2.53
CA LEU A 47 7.40 11.42 -3.15
C LEU A 47 8.08 10.25 -2.43
N HIS A 48 7.29 9.26 -2.04
CA HIS A 48 7.74 8.04 -1.38
C HIS A 48 7.30 6.81 -2.15
N SER A 49 8.12 5.76 -2.14
CA SER A 49 7.82 4.51 -2.84
C SER A 49 8.31 3.29 -2.09
N SER A 50 7.55 2.21 -2.20
CA SER A 50 8.07 0.86 -1.97
C SER A 50 9.19 0.53 -2.97
N PRO A 51 10.22 -0.26 -2.58
CA PRO A 51 11.27 -0.72 -3.50
C PRO A 51 10.78 -1.74 -4.54
N LEU A 52 9.62 -2.42 -4.32
CA LEU A 52 9.11 -3.42 -5.24
C LEU A 52 8.77 -2.78 -6.60
N GLN A 53 9.28 -3.37 -7.69
CA GLN A 53 9.27 -2.77 -9.03
C GLN A 53 7.88 -2.31 -9.49
N ARG A 54 6.80 -3.01 -9.11
CA ARG A 54 5.42 -2.65 -9.48
C ARG A 54 4.97 -1.30 -8.90
N ALA A 55 5.48 -0.91 -7.73
CA ALA A 55 5.24 0.41 -7.14
C ALA A 55 6.30 1.43 -7.58
N HIS A 56 7.56 1.03 -7.58
CA HIS A 56 8.68 1.91 -7.91
C HIS A 56 8.60 2.46 -9.35
N ARG A 57 8.23 1.61 -10.33
CA ARG A 57 8.05 2.05 -11.72
C ARG A 57 6.98 3.13 -11.87
N LEU A 58 5.86 3.03 -11.15
CA LEU A 58 4.86 4.09 -11.17
C LEU A 58 5.37 5.35 -10.47
N ALA A 59 6.06 5.21 -9.34
CA ALA A 59 6.59 6.35 -8.61
C ALA A 59 7.58 7.17 -9.47
N THR A 60 8.43 6.51 -10.26
CA THR A 60 9.40 7.19 -11.13
C THR A 60 8.76 8.02 -12.25
N GLU A 61 7.51 7.74 -12.63
CA GLU A 61 6.74 8.57 -13.56
C GLU A 61 6.31 9.92 -12.94
N PHE A 62 6.26 10.01 -11.61
CA PHE A 62 5.91 11.22 -10.86
C PHE A 62 7.14 12.05 -10.47
N GLY A 63 8.34 11.48 -10.50
CA GLY A 63 9.60 12.13 -10.13
C GLY A 63 10.60 11.18 -9.51
N THR A 64 11.51 11.68 -8.69
CA THR A 64 12.51 10.87 -7.97
C THR A 64 11.97 10.53 -6.57
N PRO A 65 11.55 9.27 -6.31
CA PRO A 65 11.01 8.90 -5.02
C PRO A 65 12.10 8.65 -3.97
N THR A 66 11.80 8.97 -2.72
CA THR A 66 12.49 8.36 -1.56
C THR A 66 11.97 6.93 -1.42
N VAL A 67 12.86 5.95 -1.60
CA VAL A 67 12.51 4.52 -1.54
C VAL A 67 12.70 4.01 -0.12
N ASP A 68 11.68 3.31 0.42
CA ASP A 68 11.74 2.78 1.78
C ASP A 68 11.16 1.36 1.85
N ALA A 69 11.96 0.42 2.38
CA ALA A 69 11.58 -0.98 2.51
C ALA A 69 10.38 -1.21 3.46
N ARG A 70 10.14 -0.28 4.40
CA ARG A 70 8.98 -0.33 5.29
C ARG A 70 7.63 -0.15 4.57
N LEU A 71 7.65 0.29 3.30
CA LEU A 71 6.48 0.41 2.42
C LEU A 71 6.23 -0.84 1.57
N GLN A 72 7.05 -1.91 1.68
CA GLN A 72 6.79 -3.17 0.97
C GLN A 72 5.46 -3.78 1.40
N GLU A 73 4.85 -4.56 0.51
CA GLU A 73 3.66 -5.36 0.82
C GLU A 73 3.95 -6.35 1.95
N ILE A 74 2.91 -6.89 2.58
CA ILE A 74 3.06 -7.94 3.56
C ILE A 74 3.81 -9.13 2.97
N SER A 75 4.75 -9.71 3.74
CA SER A 75 5.41 -10.95 3.35
C SER A 75 4.48 -12.13 3.65
N PHE A 76 4.10 -12.87 2.62
CA PHE A 76 3.37 -14.13 2.77
C PHE A 76 4.31 -15.35 2.85
N GLY A 77 5.64 -15.14 2.83
CA GLY A 77 6.63 -16.19 2.99
C GLY A 77 6.43 -17.34 1.99
N GLN A 78 6.29 -18.57 2.51
CA GLN A 78 6.17 -19.77 1.67
C GLN A 78 4.85 -19.86 0.88
N TRP A 79 3.88 -18.99 1.13
CA TRP A 79 2.65 -18.93 0.34
C TRP A 79 2.82 -18.18 -0.98
N GLU A 80 3.88 -17.38 -1.10
CA GLU A 80 4.11 -16.61 -2.32
C GLU A 80 4.37 -17.52 -3.53
N GLY A 81 3.72 -17.20 -4.65
CA GLY A 81 3.71 -18.02 -5.86
C GLY A 81 2.67 -19.15 -5.86
N GLN A 82 1.99 -19.42 -4.75
CA GLN A 82 0.94 -20.42 -4.66
C GLN A 82 -0.45 -19.80 -4.91
N SER A 83 -1.39 -20.58 -5.44
CA SER A 83 -2.78 -20.16 -5.50
C SER A 83 -3.43 -20.27 -4.12
N PHE A 84 -4.34 -19.35 -3.79
CA PHE A 84 -5.11 -19.44 -2.54
C PHE A 84 -5.90 -20.74 -2.45
N GLU A 85 -6.35 -21.28 -3.58
CA GLU A 85 -7.03 -22.58 -3.64
C GLU A 85 -6.09 -23.72 -3.19
N SER A 86 -4.82 -23.69 -3.60
CA SER A 86 -3.84 -24.73 -3.23
C SER A 86 -3.43 -24.69 -1.75
N LEU A 87 -3.63 -23.56 -1.06
CA LEU A 87 -3.34 -23.42 0.38
C LEU A 87 -4.37 -24.16 1.26
N GLY A 88 -5.54 -24.50 0.72
CA GLY A 88 -6.54 -25.35 1.39
C GLY A 88 -6.90 -24.86 2.79
N ASP A 89 -6.78 -25.73 3.81
CA ASP A 89 -7.18 -25.43 5.19
C ASP A 89 -6.36 -24.29 5.84
N ALA A 90 -5.17 -23.98 5.34
CA ALA A 90 -4.36 -22.87 5.88
C ALA A 90 -5.07 -21.52 5.71
N ILE A 91 -5.89 -21.33 4.67
CA ILE A 91 -6.73 -20.14 4.47
C ILE A 91 -7.82 -20.05 5.54
N ASN A 92 -8.38 -21.19 5.96
CA ASN A 92 -9.37 -21.22 7.04
C ASN A 92 -8.76 -20.79 8.37
N ASP A 93 -7.50 -21.14 8.64
CA ASP A 93 -6.81 -20.70 9.85
C ASP A 93 -6.50 -19.21 9.82
N TRP A 94 -6.08 -18.67 8.67
CA TRP A 94 -5.95 -17.23 8.47
C TRP A 94 -7.28 -16.50 8.74
N SER A 95 -8.40 -17.01 8.28
CA SER A 95 -9.71 -16.35 8.39
C SER A 95 -10.22 -16.23 9.83
N LYS A 96 -9.73 -17.06 10.76
CA LYS A 96 -10.12 -17.03 12.19
C LYS A 96 -9.52 -15.85 12.95
N ASP A 97 -8.28 -15.49 12.62
CA ASP A 97 -7.56 -14.36 13.23
C ASP A 97 -6.63 -13.71 12.20
N PRO A 98 -7.19 -12.96 11.22
CA PRO A 98 -6.41 -12.40 10.11
C PRO A 98 -5.26 -11.50 10.56
N MET A 99 -5.41 -10.79 11.69
CA MET A 99 -4.44 -9.78 12.13
C MET A 99 -3.20 -10.39 12.81
N ASN A 100 -3.35 -11.55 13.44
CA ASN A 100 -2.25 -12.24 14.13
C ASN A 100 -1.73 -13.46 13.37
N PHE A 101 -2.42 -13.89 12.31
CA PHE A 101 -1.98 -15.03 11.52
C PHE A 101 -0.65 -14.74 10.81
N ARG A 102 0.30 -15.66 10.95
CA ARG A 102 1.61 -15.61 10.28
C ARG A 102 1.72 -16.75 9.25
N PRO A 103 1.82 -16.45 7.96
CA PRO A 103 2.21 -17.46 6.98
C PRO A 103 3.60 -18.02 7.28
N PRO A 104 3.90 -19.29 7.00
CA PRO A 104 5.21 -19.86 7.21
C PRO A 104 6.33 -19.04 6.55
N GLY A 105 7.27 -18.51 7.34
CA GLY A 105 8.35 -17.65 6.86
C GLY A 105 7.94 -16.23 6.47
N GLY A 106 6.68 -15.86 6.70
CA GLY A 106 6.14 -14.51 6.43
C GLY A 106 6.03 -13.63 7.67
N GLU A 107 5.30 -12.52 7.55
CA GLU A 107 4.99 -11.59 8.64
C GLU A 107 3.48 -11.57 8.95
N THR A 108 3.12 -11.18 10.16
CA THR A 108 1.72 -10.89 10.51
C THR A 108 1.31 -9.50 10.00
N PRO A 109 0.02 -9.24 9.75
CA PRO A 109 -0.46 -7.88 9.47
C PRO A 109 -0.09 -6.86 10.54
N LEU A 110 -0.01 -7.25 11.82
CA LEU A 110 0.41 -6.35 12.90
C LEU A 110 1.91 -6.01 12.84
N GLU A 111 2.77 -6.93 12.40
CA GLU A 111 4.19 -6.63 12.17
C GLU A 111 4.38 -5.70 10.98
N MET A 112 3.67 -5.95 9.88
CA MET A 112 3.61 -5.00 8.78
C MET A 112 3.15 -3.62 9.27
N ALA A 113 2.11 -3.57 10.08
CA ALA A 113 1.59 -2.32 10.63
C ALA A 113 2.63 -1.60 11.51
N ALA A 114 3.44 -2.33 12.27
CA ALA A 114 4.48 -1.74 13.11
C ALA A 114 5.55 -1.05 12.25
N ARG A 115 6.06 -1.70 11.17
CA ARG A 115 7.06 -1.07 10.29
C ARG A 115 6.49 0.09 9.47
N VAL A 116 5.22 0.04 9.07
CA VAL A 116 4.56 1.13 8.37
C VAL A 116 4.35 2.32 9.30
N ARG A 117 3.99 2.10 10.57
CA ARG A 117 3.90 3.15 11.59
C ARG A 117 5.24 3.85 11.80
N ASP A 118 6.31 3.09 11.99
CA ASP A 118 7.66 3.64 12.12
C ASP A 118 8.04 4.51 10.90
N TRP A 119 7.65 4.07 9.69
CA TRP A 119 7.80 4.89 8.49
C TRP A 119 6.98 6.20 8.58
N MET A 120 5.71 6.13 8.98
CA MET A 120 4.86 7.33 9.11
C MET A 120 5.46 8.35 10.08
N GLU A 121 5.94 7.88 11.24
CA GLU A 121 6.52 8.73 12.29
C GLU A 121 7.83 9.39 11.88
N THR A 122 8.62 8.75 11.01
CA THR A 122 9.97 9.23 10.65
C THR A 122 10.06 9.88 9.27
N ALA A 123 9.15 9.57 8.34
CA ALA A 123 9.22 10.01 6.95
C ALA A 123 8.15 11.04 6.55
N LEU A 124 7.03 11.11 7.24
CA LEU A 124 6.01 12.13 6.99
C LEU A 124 6.39 13.43 7.72
N ASP A 125 6.92 14.37 6.96
CA ASP A 125 7.23 15.70 7.48
C ASP A 125 5.96 16.56 7.61
N PRO A 126 5.53 16.95 8.81
CA PRO A 126 4.33 17.74 9.00
C PRO A 126 4.39 19.13 8.38
N GLU A 127 5.60 19.67 8.12
CA GLU A 127 5.80 20.98 7.50
C GLU A 127 5.68 20.91 5.97
N ALA A 128 5.72 19.74 5.37
CA ALA A 128 5.48 19.58 3.93
C ALA A 128 4.01 19.82 3.60
N SER A 129 3.73 20.52 2.50
CA SER A 129 2.37 20.78 2.05
C SER A 129 1.65 19.49 1.62
N ALA A 130 2.38 18.58 0.99
CA ALA A 130 1.84 17.31 0.52
C ALA A 130 2.87 16.17 0.48
N HIS A 131 2.38 14.95 0.68
CA HIS A 131 3.09 13.71 0.44
C HIS A 131 2.34 12.83 -0.57
N VAL A 132 3.07 12.18 -1.46
CA VAL A 132 2.58 11.15 -2.37
C VAL A 132 3.28 9.84 -2.03
N VAL A 133 2.52 8.81 -1.75
CA VAL A 133 3.01 7.47 -1.38
C VAL A 133 2.54 6.47 -2.41
N VAL A 134 3.48 5.87 -3.13
CA VAL A 134 3.19 4.79 -4.08
C VAL A 134 3.57 3.45 -3.45
N GLY A 135 2.57 2.60 -3.25
CA GLY A 135 2.74 1.36 -2.51
C GLY A 135 1.74 0.27 -2.87
N HIS A 136 1.36 -0.50 -1.85
CA HIS A 136 0.59 -1.73 -1.97
C HIS A 136 -0.65 -1.68 -1.07
N GLY A 137 -1.58 -2.62 -1.32
CA GLY A 137 -2.84 -2.68 -0.59
C GLY A 137 -2.68 -2.74 0.93
N GLY A 138 -1.80 -3.61 1.44
CA GLY A 138 -1.57 -3.76 2.88
C GLY A 138 -1.07 -2.48 3.56
N PRO A 139 0.11 -1.95 3.20
CA PRO A 139 0.63 -0.70 3.78
C PRO A 139 -0.32 0.49 3.65
N LEU A 140 -0.98 0.66 2.50
CA LEU A 140 -1.91 1.78 2.30
C LEU A 140 -3.14 1.68 3.23
N ARG A 141 -3.64 0.46 3.48
CA ARG A 141 -4.70 0.20 4.47
C ARG A 141 -4.26 0.56 5.88
N VAL A 142 -3.01 0.23 6.23
CA VAL A 142 -2.44 0.60 7.54
C VAL A 142 -2.36 2.12 7.70
N ILE A 143 -1.80 2.82 6.71
CA ILE A 143 -1.67 4.28 6.74
C ILE A 143 -3.05 4.94 6.87
N ALA A 144 -3.97 4.62 5.97
CA ALA A 144 -5.31 5.22 5.98
C ALA A 144 -6.10 4.82 7.23
N GLY A 145 -6.05 3.55 7.63
CA GLY A 145 -6.76 3.04 8.79
C GLY A 145 -6.32 3.70 10.10
N GLN A 146 -5.01 3.86 10.31
CA GLN A 146 -4.47 4.54 11.48
C GLN A 146 -4.86 6.02 11.51
N LEU A 147 -4.70 6.73 10.38
CA LEU A 147 -5.05 8.15 10.28
C LEU A 147 -6.53 8.41 10.49
N LEU A 148 -7.39 7.50 10.03
CA LEU A 148 -8.85 7.59 10.21
C LEU A 148 -9.32 7.04 11.56
N GLY A 149 -8.43 6.55 12.43
CA GLY A 149 -8.79 6.00 13.73
C GLY A 149 -9.56 4.68 13.67
N LEU A 150 -9.40 3.91 12.58
CA LEU A 150 -10.03 2.59 12.44
C LEU A 150 -9.28 1.54 13.26
N ALA A 151 -10.03 0.67 13.94
CA ALA A 151 -9.47 -0.51 14.57
C ALA A 151 -8.81 -1.45 13.53
N PRO A 152 -7.72 -2.15 13.86
CA PRO A 152 -6.98 -2.96 12.90
C PRO A 152 -7.82 -3.99 12.14
N ASP A 153 -8.79 -4.62 12.79
CA ASP A 153 -9.73 -5.57 12.18
C ASP A 153 -10.63 -4.94 11.09
N ARG A 154 -10.69 -3.60 11.03
CA ARG A 154 -11.44 -2.85 10.03
C ARG A 154 -10.62 -2.40 8.82
N TRP A 155 -9.30 -2.53 8.85
CA TRP A 155 -8.45 -2.05 7.75
C TRP A 155 -8.72 -2.78 6.43
N LEU A 156 -9.13 -4.06 6.48
CA LEU A 156 -9.47 -4.83 5.28
C LEU A 156 -10.69 -4.28 4.53
N SER A 157 -11.55 -3.46 5.19
CA SER A 157 -12.67 -2.79 4.53
C SER A 157 -12.24 -1.65 3.61
N LEU A 158 -10.99 -1.18 3.69
CA LEU A 158 -10.43 -0.17 2.79
C LEU A 158 -9.87 -0.87 1.54
N ASP A 159 -10.69 -1.02 0.50
CA ASP A 159 -10.28 -1.70 -0.73
C ASP A 159 -9.59 -0.75 -1.71
N PHE A 160 -8.29 -0.56 -1.56
CA PHE A 160 -7.47 0.22 -2.49
C PHE A 160 -7.37 -0.51 -3.84
N ALA A 161 -7.94 0.06 -4.90
CA ALA A 161 -7.86 -0.48 -6.26
C ALA A 161 -6.50 -0.20 -6.91
N CYS A 162 -5.99 -1.13 -7.73
CA CYS A 162 -4.75 -0.95 -8.47
C CYS A 162 -4.83 0.24 -9.42
N GLY A 163 -3.75 1.01 -9.53
CA GLY A 163 -3.66 2.18 -10.41
C GLY A 163 -4.60 3.33 -10.04
N GLN A 164 -5.06 3.38 -8.78
CA GLN A 164 -5.94 4.42 -8.27
C GLN A 164 -5.28 5.17 -7.11
N ALA A 165 -5.72 6.41 -6.91
CA ALA A 165 -5.27 7.28 -5.84
C ALA A 165 -6.39 7.50 -4.80
N THR A 166 -5.98 7.75 -3.56
CA THR A 166 -6.85 8.15 -2.44
C THR A 166 -6.22 9.36 -1.77
N ARG A 167 -7.03 10.36 -1.43
CA ARG A 167 -6.54 11.57 -0.75
C ARG A 167 -7.11 11.69 0.65
N LEU A 168 -6.19 11.93 1.60
CA LEU A 168 -6.48 12.31 2.97
C LEU A 168 -5.92 13.72 3.22
N ASP A 169 -6.70 14.57 3.87
CA ASP A 169 -6.23 15.87 4.35
C ASP A 169 -6.04 15.78 5.87
N ILE A 170 -4.81 16.05 6.34
CA ILE A 170 -4.41 15.98 7.75
C ILE A 170 -4.41 17.40 8.31
N HIS A 171 -5.21 17.64 9.34
CA HIS A 171 -5.38 18.90 10.03
C HIS A 171 -5.02 18.77 11.52
N ALA A 172 -4.82 19.88 12.21
CA ALA A 172 -4.58 19.86 13.65
C ALA A 172 -5.73 19.25 14.48
N TRP A 173 -6.96 19.30 13.95
CA TRP A 173 -8.15 18.76 14.60
C TRP A 173 -8.52 17.33 14.19
N GLY A 174 -7.84 16.74 13.18
CA GLY A 174 -8.12 15.39 12.71
C GLY A 174 -7.85 15.21 11.22
N VAL A 175 -8.37 14.11 10.65
CA VAL A 175 -8.13 13.68 9.26
C VAL A 175 -9.43 13.61 8.49
N THR A 176 -9.41 14.10 7.25
CA THR A 176 -10.56 14.05 6.32
C THR A 176 -10.21 13.17 5.13
N LEU A 177 -11.00 12.14 4.87
CA LEU A 177 -10.97 11.40 3.59
C LEU A 177 -11.68 12.24 2.52
N LYS A 178 -10.92 12.81 1.60
CA LYS A 178 -11.45 13.70 0.55
C LYS A 178 -12.08 12.91 -0.59
N TRP A 179 -11.43 11.86 -1.00
CA TRP A 179 -11.91 10.91 -1.99
C TRP A 179 -11.11 9.59 -1.92
N PHE A 180 -11.71 8.52 -2.41
CA PHE A 180 -11.17 7.16 -2.37
C PHE A 180 -11.25 6.53 -3.75
N ASN A 181 -10.15 5.89 -4.22
CA ASN A 181 -10.05 5.21 -5.53
C ASN A 181 -10.47 6.09 -6.73
N ARG A 182 -9.69 7.09 -7.01
CA ARG A 182 -9.83 7.94 -8.21
C ARG A 182 -8.77 7.68 -9.23
#